data_257f6b1dd9b24a984ef9b6777fb41be7
#
_entry.id   257f6b1dd9b24a984ef9b6777fb41be7
#
_cell.length_a   1.000
_cell.length_b   1.000
_cell.length_c   1.000
_cell.angle_alpha   90.00
_cell.angle_beta   90.00
_cell.angle_gamma   90.00
#
_symmetry.space_group_name_H-M   'P 1'
#
loop_
_entity.id
_entity.type
_entity.pdbx_description
1 polymer ?
#
loop_
_entity_poly.entity_id
_entity_poly.type
_entity_poly.pdbx_seq_one_letter_code
_entity_poly.pdbx_strand_id
1 'polypeptide(L)'
;MVMRAKKVFVVVAYDVSDDRRRSHVVKILEKVGVRINYSVFECLLTDVQFEKLQNNILGKIKPREDTVVYYPICVDCYTKIVYQPDSRRKYEKVSVV
;
A
#
# COMPACT_ATOMS: atom_id res chain seq x y z
N MET A 1 -1.69 30.25 -3.96
CA MET A 1 -0.60 29.25 -3.96
C MET A 1 -1.15 27.87 -3.66
N VAL A 2 -0.84 26.93 -4.48
CA VAL A 2 -1.29 25.57 -4.29
C VAL A 2 -0.23 24.82 -3.48
N MET A 3 -0.62 24.31 -2.31
CA MET A 3 0.26 23.48 -1.50
C MET A 3 0.06 22.02 -1.90
N ARG A 4 1.14 21.38 -2.28
CA ARG A 4 1.09 19.95 -2.56
C ARG A 4 1.06 19.20 -1.25
N ALA A 5 0.16 18.24 -1.16
CA ALA A 5 0.14 17.33 -0.03
C ALA A 5 1.38 16.42 -0.09
N LYS A 6 2.01 16.23 1.06
CA LYS A 6 3.12 15.30 1.17
C LYS A 6 2.60 13.88 0.98
N LYS A 7 3.39 13.07 0.30
CA LYS A 7 3.09 11.66 0.13
C LYS A 7 3.91 10.83 1.10
N VAL A 8 3.29 9.79 1.60
CA VAL A 8 3.91 8.82 2.50
C VAL A 8 4.03 7.51 1.76
N PHE A 9 5.19 6.88 1.87
CA PHE A 9 5.39 5.54 1.35
C PHE A 9 4.84 4.54 2.39
N VAL A 10 3.92 3.69 1.96
CA VAL A 10 3.26 2.75 2.85
C VAL A 10 3.36 1.35 2.29
N VAL A 11 3.87 0.43 3.09
CA VAL A 11 3.84 -1.00 2.78
C VAL A 11 2.59 -1.58 3.40
N VAL A 12 1.80 -2.29 2.61
CA VAL A 12 0.57 -2.92 3.08
C VAL A 12 0.70 -4.42 2.97
N ALA A 13 0.61 -5.10 4.10
CA ALA A 13 0.63 -6.56 4.15
C ALA A 13 -0.72 -7.05 4.65
N TYR A 14 -1.32 -8.02 3.97
CA TYR A 14 -2.63 -8.51 4.34
C TYR A 14 -2.66 -10.03 4.40
N ASP A 15 -3.50 -10.52 5.29
CA ASP A 15 -3.81 -11.94 5.42
C ASP A 15 -5.32 -12.06 5.50
N VAL A 16 -5.94 -12.39 4.37
CA VAL A 16 -7.39 -12.50 4.23
C VAL A 16 -7.74 -13.92 3.82
N SER A 17 -8.48 -14.61 4.67
CA SER A 17 -8.70 -16.04 4.52
C SER A 17 -9.72 -16.40 3.45
N ASP A 18 -10.62 -15.51 3.10
CA ASP A 18 -11.65 -15.75 2.11
C ASP A 18 -11.25 -15.19 0.75
N ASP A 19 -11.40 -15.99 -0.31
CA ASP A 19 -11.00 -15.61 -1.66
C ASP A 19 -11.71 -14.36 -2.16
N ARG A 20 -13.01 -14.25 -1.88
CA ARG A 20 -13.81 -13.12 -2.33
C ARG A 20 -13.40 -11.83 -1.63
N ARG A 21 -13.24 -11.90 -0.31
CA ARG A 21 -12.79 -10.73 0.45
C ARG A 21 -11.39 -10.31 0.05
N ARG A 22 -10.50 -11.30 -0.14
CA ARG A 22 -9.12 -11.02 -0.59
C ARG A 22 -9.13 -10.33 -1.94
N SER A 23 -9.98 -10.77 -2.87
CA SER A 23 -10.10 -10.16 -4.18
C SER A 23 -10.52 -8.68 -4.08
N HIS A 24 -11.44 -8.37 -3.16
CA HIS A 24 -11.86 -6.98 -2.95
C HIS A 24 -10.70 -6.12 -2.44
N VAL A 25 -9.94 -6.64 -1.48
CA VAL A 25 -8.77 -5.95 -0.93
C VAL A 25 -7.72 -5.70 -2.02
N VAL A 26 -7.44 -6.71 -2.82
CA VAL A 26 -6.48 -6.59 -3.92
C VAL A 26 -6.92 -5.50 -4.92
N LYS A 27 -8.19 -5.49 -5.29
CA LYS A 27 -8.70 -4.48 -6.22
C LYS A 27 -8.56 -3.06 -5.68
N ILE A 28 -8.80 -2.87 -4.40
CA ILE A 28 -8.62 -1.57 -3.76
C ILE A 28 -7.15 -1.16 -3.81
N LEU A 29 -6.25 -2.07 -3.46
CA LEU A 29 -4.81 -1.80 -3.42
C LEU A 29 -4.22 -1.57 -4.80
N GLU A 30 -4.71 -2.29 -5.81
CA GLU A 30 -4.23 -2.13 -7.19
C GLU A 30 -4.45 -0.72 -7.73
N LYS A 31 -5.43 -0.01 -7.22
CA LYS A 31 -5.72 1.36 -7.65
C LYS A 31 -4.75 2.37 -7.09
N VAL A 32 -4.05 2.05 -6.01
CA VAL A 32 -3.24 3.01 -5.28
C VAL A 32 -1.80 2.57 -5.09
N GLY A 33 -1.44 1.35 -5.49
CA GLY A 33 -0.10 0.85 -5.25
C GLY A 33 0.34 -0.20 -6.23
N VAL A 34 1.51 -0.75 -5.96
CA VAL A 34 2.17 -1.77 -6.76
C VAL A 34 2.30 -3.05 -5.93
N ARG A 35 1.86 -4.16 -6.50
CA ARG A 35 1.96 -5.46 -5.84
C ARG A 35 3.39 -5.96 -5.89
N ILE A 36 3.94 -6.30 -4.72
CA ILE A 36 5.30 -6.80 -4.61
C ILE A 36 5.30 -8.34 -4.55
N ASN A 37 4.36 -8.91 -3.82
CA ASN A 37 4.12 -10.34 -3.82
C ASN A 37 2.66 -10.60 -3.50
N TYR A 38 2.27 -11.85 -3.27
CA TYR A 38 0.87 -12.26 -3.12
C TYR A 38 0.08 -11.41 -2.12
N SER A 39 0.71 -10.99 -1.05
CA SER A 39 0.02 -10.33 0.04
C SER A 39 0.68 -9.04 0.48
N VAL A 40 1.50 -8.44 -0.38
CA VAL A 40 2.20 -7.19 -0.06
C VAL A 40 2.09 -6.21 -1.22
N PHE A 41 1.66 -4.99 -0.89
CA PHE A 41 1.65 -3.87 -1.81
C PHE A 41 2.50 -2.73 -1.27
N GLU A 42 3.05 -1.94 -2.18
CA GLU A 42 3.72 -0.69 -1.85
C GLU A 42 2.93 0.45 -2.45
N CYS A 43 2.62 1.43 -1.63
CA CYS A 43 1.78 2.56 -2.01
C CYS A 43 2.47 3.88 -1.70
N LEU A 44 2.17 4.89 -2.50
CA LEU A 44 2.64 6.24 -2.24
C LEU A 44 1.40 7.12 -2.13
N LEU A 45 1.08 7.57 -0.92
CA LEU A 45 -0.21 8.15 -0.60
C LEU A 45 -0.07 9.46 0.17
N THR A 46 -1.00 10.38 -0.06
CA THR A 46 -1.18 11.51 0.85
C THR A 46 -1.84 10.99 2.13
N ASP A 47 -1.82 11.79 3.19
CA ASP A 47 -2.47 11.42 4.44
C ASP A 47 -3.97 11.14 4.24
N VAL A 48 -4.62 11.96 3.43
CA VAL A 48 -6.04 11.78 3.13
C VAL A 48 -6.27 10.47 2.38
N GLN A 49 -5.44 10.18 1.40
CA GLN A 49 -5.54 8.92 0.65
C GLN A 49 -5.27 7.71 1.54
N PHE A 50 -4.33 7.82 2.46
CA PHE A 50 -4.01 6.74 3.38
C PHE A 50 -5.19 6.44 4.31
N GLU A 51 -5.79 7.48 4.88
CA GLU A 51 -6.97 7.30 5.72
C GLU A 51 -8.12 6.68 4.94
N LYS A 52 -8.36 7.15 3.72
CA LYS A 52 -9.39 6.61 2.86
C LYS A 52 -9.15 5.14 2.51
N LEU A 53 -7.90 4.79 2.25
CA LEU A 53 -7.51 3.40 1.98
C LEU A 53 -7.85 2.51 3.15
N GLN A 54 -7.48 2.92 4.35
CA GLN A 54 -7.76 2.15 5.57
C GLN A 54 -9.26 1.92 5.75
N ASN A 55 -10.05 2.97 5.56
CA ASN A 55 -11.50 2.86 5.69
C ASN A 55 -12.12 1.96 4.63
N ASN A 56 -11.66 2.06 3.40
CA ASN A 56 -12.17 1.22 2.31
C ASN A 56 -11.86 -0.25 2.55
N ILE A 57 -10.66 -0.56 2.99
CA ILE A 57 -10.27 -1.95 3.26
C ILE A 57 -11.01 -2.49 4.47
N LEU A 58 -11.14 -1.70 5.52
CA LEU A 58 -11.86 -2.13 6.72
C LEU A 58 -13.29 -2.54 6.40
N GLY A 59 -13.92 -1.88 5.45
CA GLY A 59 -15.28 -2.23 5.01
C GLY A 59 -15.37 -3.52 4.22
N LYS A 60 -14.24 -4.11 3.83
CA LYS A 60 -14.22 -5.33 3.00
C LYS A 60 -13.69 -6.56 3.72
N ILE A 61 -13.14 -6.40 4.91
CA ILE A 61 -12.56 -7.51 5.66
C ILE A 61 -13.45 -7.92 6.82
N LYS A 62 -13.16 -9.09 7.35
CA LYS A 62 -13.83 -9.63 8.52
C LYS A 62 -12.85 -9.58 9.68
N PRO A 63 -13.02 -8.63 10.63
CA PRO A 63 -11.99 -8.38 11.65
C PRO A 63 -11.56 -9.58 12.48
N ARG A 64 -12.44 -10.59 12.62
CA ARG A 64 -12.11 -11.78 13.39
C ARG A 64 -11.27 -12.80 12.62
N GLU A 65 -11.23 -12.68 11.30
CA GLU A 65 -10.58 -13.67 10.45
C GLU A 65 -9.46 -13.08 9.61
N ASP A 66 -9.50 -11.77 9.37
CA ASP A 66 -8.61 -11.11 8.44
C ASP A 66 -7.74 -10.09 9.15
N THR A 67 -6.53 -9.90 8.63
CA THR A 67 -5.60 -8.92 9.16
C THR A 67 -5.02 -8.10 8.01
N VAL A 68 -4.90 -6.80 8.21
CA VAL A 68 -4.18 -5.91 7.28
C VAL A 68 -3.27 -5.03 8.11
N VAL A 69 -2.00 -4.99 7.76
CA VAL A 69 -1.00 -4.19 8.48
C VAL A 69 -0.44 -3.15 7.52
N TYR A 70 -0.38 -1.93 7.98
CA TYR A 70 0.17 -0.80 7.22
C TYR A 70 1.45 -0.35 7.87
N TYR A 71 2.52 -0.27 7.08
CA TYR A 71 3.84 0.17 7.56
C TYR A 71 4.20 1.47 6.85
N PRO A 72 3.90 2.63 7.46
CA PRO A 72 4.38 3.89 6.89
C PRO A 72 5.90 3.95 7.03
N ILE A 73 6.57 4.30 5.95
CA ILE A 73 8.03 4.31 5.89
C ILE A 73 8.49 5.75 5.71
N CYS A 74 9.36 6.22 6.57
CA CYS A 74 9.90 7.58 6.45
C CYS A 74 10.84 7.68 5.24
N VAL A 75 11.09 8.89 4.78
CA VAL A 75 11.92 9.13 3.60
C VAL A 75 13.30 8.50 3.75
N ASP A 76 13.91 8.65 4.90
CA ASP A 76 15.24 8.09 5.14
C ASP A 76 15.24 6.57 5.02
N CYS A 77 14.24 5.92 5.63
CA CYS A 77 14.10 4.47 5.55
C CYS A 77 13.77 4.03 4.12
N TYR A 78 12.96 4.80 3.42
CA TYR A 78 12.62 4.50 2.03
C TYR A 78 13.87 4.43 1.15
N THR A 79 14.82 5.34 1.33
CA THR A 79 16.06 5.34 0.53
C THR A 79 16.94 4.14 0.80
N LYS A 80 16.71 3.44 1.90
CA LYS A 80 17.50 2.27 2.31
C LYS A 80 16.87 0.94 1.95
N ILE A 81 15.69 0.94 1.33
CA ILE A 81 15.02 -0.30 0.95
C ILE A 81 15.86 -1.02 -0.09
N VAL A 82 16.04 -2.32 0.13
CA VAL A 82 16.78 -3.19 -0.79
C VAL A 82 15.82 -4.15 -1.43
N TYR A 83 15.86 -4.20 -2.75
CA TYR A 83 15.07 -5.15 -3.52
C TYR A 83 15.99 -6.18 -4.15
N GLN A 84 15.63 -7.43 -4.04
CA GLN A 84 16.38 -8.51 -4.66
C GLN A 84 15.41 -9.38 -5.46
N PRO A 85 15.58 -9.41 -6.78
CA PRO A 85 16.51 -8.63 -7.57
C PRO A 85 16.07 -7.19 -7.75
N ASP A 86 16.98 -6.29 -8.12
CA ASP A 86 16.72 -4.86 -8.29
C ASP A 86 15.57 -4.55 -9.24
N SER A 87 15.32 -5.42 -10.18
CA SER A 87 14.25 -5.24 -11.17
C SER A 87 12.84 -5.12 -10.54
N ARG A 88 12.70 -5.39 -9.26
CA ARG A 88 11.43 -5.26 -8.57
C ARG A 88 11.08 -3.83 -8.17
N ARG A 89 11.99 -2.92 -8.30
CA ARG A 89 11.79 -1.55 -7.86
C ARG A 89 10.95 -0.76 -8.86
N LYS A 90 9.68 -1.13 -8.96
CA LYS A 90 8.81 -0.68 -10.05
C LYS A 90 8.29 0.74 -9.90
N TYR A 91 8.06 1.20 -8.70
CA TYR A 91 7.47 2.52 -8.50
C TYR A 91 8.46 3.65 -8.66
N GLU A 92 9.74 3.38 -8.85
CA GLU A 92 10.70 4.40 -9.25
C GLU A 92 10.31 5.05 -10.56
N LYS A 93 9.52 4.35 -11.36
CA LYS A 93 9.04 4.87 -12.63
C LYS A 93 7.82 5.77 -12.46
N VAL A 94 7.23 5.77 -11.30
CA VAL A 94 6.11 6.65 -11.00
C VAL A 94 6.70 7.98 -10.56
N SER A 95 6.45 9.00 -11.35
CA SER A 95 6.96 10.31 -11.03
C SER A 95 6.41 10.79 -9.70
N VAL A 96 7.29 11.04 -8.78
CA VAL A 96 6.94 11.54 -7.46
C VAL A 96 7.30 13.01 -7.43
N VAL A 97 6.51 13.78 -8.03
CA VAL A 97 6.80 15.20 -8.09
C VAL A 97 5.84 15.99 -7.23
#